data_63447e23b13dd4df49ae82c36433b67d
#
_entry.id   63447e23b13dd4df49ae82c36433b67d
#
_cell.length_a   1.000
_cell.length_b   1.000
_cell.length_c   1.000
_cell.angle_alpha   90.00
_cell.angle_beta   90.00
_cell.angle_gamma   90.00
#
_symmetry.space_group_name_H-M   'P 1'
#
loop_
_entity.id
_entity.type
_entity.pdbx_description
1 polymer ?
#
loop_
_entity_poly.entity_id
_entity_poly.type
_entity_poly.pdbx_seq_one_letter_code
_entity_poly.pdbx_strand_id
1 'polypeptide(L)'
;MKWIFILLTQIFLCAQTGLEIAQMLDQKPAPKDLSNMTRMILTNQKGKSRTNIMISKSLNKNKKQMIWFQEPKDDRGVSFLKVEHESGDDMRMWLPAFKKVRRISAKKKGDSFMGSDLSFEDLSNRNVNNNNYTRLSDEIVDNLDCYVLEIIPKKKAKSSYGKHISWIEKKTLNLLKESSYNKRGDIEKNKVFQYEHIKSYHVLKKVSVENITKKHSTEITFSDIKIDRGLRDDLFHEKNLKRLPK
;
A
#
# COMPACT_ATOMS: atom_id res chain seq x y z
N MET A 1 -56.60 -4.30 36.91
CA MET A 1 -55.62 -5.05 36.07
C MET A 1 -54.99 -4.05 35.11
N LYS A 2 -53.73 -3.64 35.38
CA LYS A 2 -52.96 -2.71 34.52
C LYS A 2 -52.09 -3.52 33.59
N TRP A 3 -52.35 -3.48 32.33
CA TRP A 3 -51.50 -4.12 31.28
C TRP A 3 -50.31 -3.20 30.99
N ILE A 4 -49.10 -3.66 31.33
CA ILE A 4 -47.84 -3.01 30.98
C ILE A 4 -47.46 -3.50 29.57
N PHE A 5 -47.59 -2.62 28.56
CA PHE A 5 -47.04 -2.86 27.21
C PHE A 5 -45.54 -2.60 27.27
N ILE A 6 -44.75 -3.68 27.22
CA ILE A 6 -43.30 -3.59 27.05
C ILE A 6 -43.05 -3.37 25.53
N LEU A 7 -42.67 -2.14 25.17
CA LEU A 7 -42.25 -1.80 23.84
C LEU A 7 -40.82 -2.35 23.62
N LEU A 8 -40.71 -3.50 22.94
CA LEU A 8 -39.41 -4.04 22.51
C LEU A 8 -38.89 -3.18 21.37
N THR A 9 -38.02 -2.21 21.65
CA THR A 9 -37.24 -1.50 20.64
C THR A 9 -36.22 -2.45 20.06
N GLN A 10 -36.47 -2.98 18.86
CA GLN A 10 -35.48 -3.69 18.06
C GLN A 10 -34.43 -2.68 17.61
N ILE A 11 -33.25 -2.72 18.23
CA ILE A 11 -32.08 -1.99 17.74
C ILE A 11 -31.61 -2.74 16.49
N PHE A 12 -31.97 -2.24 15.30
CA PHE A 12 -31.36 -2.68 14.07
C PHE A 12 -29.87 -2.27 14.10
N LEU A 13 -28.99 -3.19 14.44
CA LEU A 13 -27.57 -3.03 14.24
C LEU A 13 -27.35 -3.04 12.73
N CYS A 14 -27.35 -1.85 12.11
CA CYS A 14 -27.08 -1.74 10.68
C CYS A 14 -25.61 -2.13 10.46
N ALA A 15 -25.37 -3.23 9.79
CA ALA A 15 -24.02 -3.68 9.46
C ALA A 15 -23.39 -2.66 8.51
N GLN A 16 -22.14 -2.24 8.80
CA GLN A 16 -21.40 -1.30 7.96
C GLN A 16 -21.32 -1.79 6.52
N THR A 17 -21.57 -0.87 5.59
CA THR A 17 -21.43 -1.11 4.16
C THR A 17 -19.95 -1.19 3.76
N GLY A 18 -19.66 -1.75 2.59
CA GLY A 18 -18.29 -1.78 2.07
C GLY A 18 -17.67 -0.39 1.89
N LEU A 19 -18.47 0.60 1.52
CA LEU A 19 -18.01 1.99 1.38
C LEU A 19 -17.65 2.61 2.74
N GLU A 20 -18.49 2.42 3.75
CA GLU A 20 -18.22 2.92 5.11
C GLU A 20 -16.93 2.31 5.68
N ILE A 21 -16.70 1.01 5.50
CA ILE A 21 -15.45 0.37 5.94
C ILE A 21 -14.25 0.96 5.19
N ALA A 22 -14.36 1.19 3.88
CA ALA A 22 -13.30 1.83 3.09
C ALA A 22 -13.01 3.26 3.55
N GLN A 23 -14.04 4.03 3.93
CA GLN A 23 -13.90 5.38 4.51
C GLN A 23 -13.23 5.33 5.89
N MET A 24 -13.61 4.39 6.76
CA MET A 24 -12.96 4.19 8.05
C MET A 24 -11.46 3.90 7.88
N LEU A 25 -11.10 3.06 6.91
CA LEU A 25 -9.72 2.74 6.57
C LEU A 25 -8.94 3.97 6.08
N ASP A 26 -9.54 4.79 5.21
CA ASP A 26 -8.94 6.02 4.70
C ASP A 26 -8.73 7.06 5.81
N GLN A 27 -9.65 7.14 6.76
CA GLN A 27 -9.61 8.06 7.90
C GLN A 27 -8.71 7.59 9.05
N LYS A 28 -8.26 6.33 9.01
CA LYS A 28 -7.41 5.77 10.06
C LYS A 28 -6.23 6.70 10.39
N PRO A 29 -5.97 6.98 11.69
CA PRO A 29 -4.82 7.79 12.10
C PRO A 29 -3.50 7.20 11.61
N ALA A 30 -2.62 8.07 11.12
CA ALA A 30 -1.29 7.71 10.66
C ALA A 30 -0.29 8.81 11.04
N PRO A 31 1.03 8.49 11.16
CA PRO A 31 2.06 9.50 11.39
C PRO A 31 2.03 10.60 10.33
N LYS A 32 2.36 11.83 10.74
CA LYS A 32 2.51 12.96 9.80
C LYS A 32 3.64 12.69 8.81
N ASP A 33 4.74 12.17 9.33
CA ASP A 33 5.89 11.73 8.53
C ASP A 33 6.45 10.41 9.04
N LEU A 34 7.12 9.69 8.16
CA LEU A 34 7.77 8.44 8.45
C LEU A 34 9.07 8.32 7.65
N SER A 35 10.13 7.83 8.28
CA SER A 35 11.36 7.41 7.62
C SER A 35 11.77 6.03 8.11
N ASN A 36 12.35 5.24 7.22
CA ASN A 36 12.82 3.89 7.55
C ASN A 36 13.96 3.44 6.64
N MET A 37 14.64 2.38 7.04
CA MET A 37 15.41 1.54 6.16
C MET A 37 14.51 0.41 5.65
N THR A 38 14.56 0.16 4.35
CA THR A 38 13.74 -0.87 3.69
C THR A 38 14.66 -1.92 3.08
N ARG A 39 14.43 -3.17 3.43
CA ARG A 39 15.05 -4.32 2.78
C ARG A 39 14.01 -5.03 1.92
N MET A 40 14.31 -5.19 0.62
CA MET A 40 13.44 -5.86 -0.34
C MET A 40 14.17 -7.04 -0.96
N ILE A 41 13.61 -8.24 -0.78
CA ILE A 41 14.14 -9.49 -1.32
C ILE A 41 13.20 -9.97 -2.42
N LEU A 42 13.75 -10.16 -3.61
CA LEU A 42 13.04 -10.67 -4.77
C LEU A 42 13.50 -12.10 -5.02
N THR A 43 12.58 -13.05 -5.09
CA THR A 43 12.91 -14.46 -5.32
C THR A 43 12.19 -14.98 -6.55
N ASN A 44 12.95 -15.50 -7.51
CA ASN A 44 12.38 -16.03 -8.75
C ASN A 44 11.96 -17.50 -8.63
N GLN A 45 11.31 -18.05 -9.65
CA GLN A 45 10.83 -19.43 -9.70
C GLN A 45 11.92 -20.49 -9.43
N LYS A 46 13.20 -20.17 -9.69
CA LYS A 46 14.34 -21.07 -9.44
C LYS A 46 14.91 -20.92 -8.03
N GLY A 47 14.28 -20.15 -7.15
CA GLY A 47 14.76 -19.87 -5.79
C GLY A 47 15.94 -18.89 -5.72
N LYS A 48 16.40 -18.32 -6.86
CA LYS A 48 17.46 -17.32 -6.84
C LYS A 48 16.91 -15.98 -6.34
N SER A 49 17.58 -15.41 -5.35
CA SER A 49 17.16 -14.16 -4.71
C SER A 49 18.10 -13.00 -5.04
N ARG A 50 17.51 -11.79 -5.05
CA ARG A 50 18.21 -10.50 -5.12
C ARG A 50 17.71 -9.64 -3.97
N THR A 51 18.62 -8.96 -3.29
CA THR A 51 18.29 -8.05 -2.18
C THR A 51 18.58 -6.61 -2.58
N ASN A 52 17.62 -5.72 -2.31
CA ASN A 52 17.80 -4.27 -2.38
C ASN A 52 17.69 -3.68 -0.97
N ILE A 53 18.59 -2.75 -0.64
CA ILE A 53 18.51 -1.92 0.57
C ILE A 53 18.20 -0.49 0.14
N MET A 54 17.23 0.12 0.80
CA MET A 54 16.72 1.45 0.45
C MET A 54 16.52 2.26 1.72
N ILE A 55 16.62 3.57 1.59
CA ILE A 55 16.10 4.53 2.58
C ILE A 55 14.80 5.07 2.01
N SER A 56 13.74 5.04 2.81
CA SER A 56 12.44 5.59 2.43
C SER A 56 12.03 6.69 3.40
N LYS A 57 11.47 7.76 2.85
CA LYS A 57 10.84 8.84 3.61
C LYS A 57 9.47 9.13 3.01
N SER A 58 8.48 9.33 3.86
CA SER A 58 7.13 9.66 3.41
C SER A 58 6.48 10.72 4.30
N LEU A 59 5.48 11.40 3.71
CA LEU A 59 4.75 12.50 4.34
C LEU A 59 3.25 12.33 4.04
N ASN A 60 2.39 12.77 4.99
CA ASN A 60 0.94 12.85 4.82
C ASN A 60 0.31 11.51 4.40
N LYS A 61 0.36 10.49 5.26
CA LYS A 61 -0.17 9.14 4.95
C LYS A 61 0.40 8.58 3.65
N ASN A 62 1.70 8.72 3.42
CA ASN A 62 2.37 8.28 2.20
C ASN A 62 1.89 8.97 0.89
N LYS A 63 1.19 10.10 0.96
CA LYS A 63 0.85 10.89 -0.24
C LYS A 63 2.09 11.43 -0.95
N LYS A 64 3.15 11.71 -0.20
CA LYS A 64 4.47 12.02 -0.74
C LYS A 64 5.46 10.97 -0.28
N GLN A 65 6.25 10.44 -1.19
CA GLN A 65 7.24 9.42 -0.89
C GLN A 65 8.51 9.65 -1.68
N MET A 66 9.66 9.48 -1.02
CA MET A 66 10.98 9.48 -1.63
C MET A 66 11.72 8.22 -1.19
N ILE A 67 12.25 7.47 -2.15
CA ILE A 67 13.00 6.23 -1.92
C ILE A 67 14.36 6.37 -2.60
N TRP A 68 15.44 5.98 -1.91
CA TRP A 68 16.81 5.95 -2.45
C TRP A 68 17.40 4.57 -2.29
N PHE A 69 17.85 3.98 -3.37
CA PHE A 69 18.51 2.68 -3.39
C PHE A 69 19.97 2.85 -2.92
N GLN A 70 20.36 2.04 -1.94
CA GLN A 70 21.70 2.00 -1.35
C GLN A 70 22.47 0.77 -1.84
N GLU A 71 21.79 -0.35 -2.01
CA GLU A 71 22.34 -1.63 -2.46
C GLU A 71 21.34 -2.33 -3.39
N PRO A 72 21.84 -3.20 -4.28
CA PRO A 72 23.23 -3.49 -4.61
C PRO A 72 23.92 -2.33 -5.36
N LYS A 73 25.23 -2.47 -5.64
CA LYS A 73 26.02 -1.45 -6.32
C LYS A 73 25.43 -0.97 -7.64
N ASP A 74 24.83 -1.90 -8.41
CA ASP A 74 24.21 -1.59 -9.71
C ASP A 74 22.98 -0.69 -9.61
N ASP A 75 22.26 -0.74 -8.49
CA ASP A 75 21.07 0.09 -8.24
C ASP A 75 21.40 1.34 -7.39
N ARG A 76 22.60 1.42 -6.85
CA ARG A 76 23.00 2.50 -5.94
C ARG A 76 22.81 3.86 -6.58
N GLY A 77 22.09 4.75 -5.87
CA GLY A 77 21.80 6.10 -6.34
C GLY A 77 20.56 6.19 -7.23
N VAL A 78 19.95 5.08 -7.65
CA VAL A 78 18.59 5.11 -8.18
C VAL A 78 17.69 5.68 -7.10
N SER A 79 16.78 6.57 -7.49
CA SER A 79 15.82 7.11 -6.54
C SER A 79 14.44 7.27 -7.19
N PHE A 80 13.42 7.23 -6.35
CA PHE A 80 12.02 7.32 -6.74
C PHE A 80 11.31 8.39 -5.94
N LEU A 81 10.52 9.21 -6.60
CA LEU A 81 9.64 10.21 -6.03
C LEU A 81 8.21 9.91 -6.45
N LYS A 82 7.30 9.92 -5.48
CA LYS A 82 5.86 9.94 -5.70
C LYS A 82 5.25 11.15 -4.98
N VAL A 83 4.39 11.86 -5.70
CA VAL A 83 3.53 12.90 -5.14
C VAL A 83 2.10 12.66 -5.66
N GLU A 84 1.18 12.39 -4.75
CA GLU A 84 -0.23 12.20 -5.07
C GLU A 84 -0.95 13.54 -5.16
N HIS A 85 -1.71 13.73 -6.23
CA HIS A 85 -2.59 14.86 -6.46
C HIS A 85 -4.02 14.36 -6.72
N GLU A 86 -5.00 15.23 -6.62
CA GLU A 86 -6.39 14.89 -6.97
C GLU A 86 -6.54 14.46 -8.43
N SER A 87 -5.76 15.06 -9.32
CA SER A 87 -5.75 14.74 -10.75
C SER A 87 -4.99 13.47 -11.11
N GLY A 88 -4.28 12.87 -10.15
CA GLY A 88 -3.44 11.67 -10.31
C GLY A 88 -2.03 11.87 -9.79
N ASP A 89 -1.28 10.77 -9.72
CA ASP A 89 0.04 10.76 -9.10
C ASP A 89 1.13 11.23 -10.08
N ASP A 90 2.03 12.08 -9.61
CA ASP A 90 3.29 12.37 -10.28
C ASP A 90 4.37 11.46 -9.71
N MET A 91 4.82 10.52 -10.54
CA MET A 91 5.86 9.55 -10.18
C MET A 91 7.08 9.74 -11.07
N ARG A 92 8.24 9.85 -10.46
CA ARG A 92 9.51 10.09 -11.14
C ARG A 92 10.60 9.20 -10.59
N MET A 93 11.50 8.77 -11.46
CA MET A 93 12.65 7.94 -11.13
C MET A 93 13.91 8.56 -11.68
N TRP A 94 14.90 8.77 -10.83
CA TRP A 94 16.25 9.12 -11.24
C TRP A 94 17.05 7.86 -11.52
N LEU A 95 17.67 7.80 -12.69
CA LEU A 95 18.48 6.68 -13.15
C LEU A 95 19.92 7.20 -13.36
N PRO A 96 20.84 7.00 -12.40
CA PRO A 96 22.21 7.53 -12.43
C PRO A 96 22.98 7.11 -13.68
N ALA A 97 22.88 5.84 -14.08
CA ALA A 97 23.54 5.28 -15.25
C ALA A 97 23.20 6.05 -16.55
N PHE A 98 22.00 6.58 -16.64
CA PHE A 98 21.54 7.35 -17.81
C PHE A 98 21.58 8.87 -17.56
N LYS A 99 21.93 9.32 -16.35
CA LYS A 99 21.87 10.74 -15.92
C LYS A 99 20.53 11.42 -16.23
N LYS A 100 19.42 10.67 -16.13
CA LYS A 100 18.08 11.13 -16.53
C LYS A 100 17.05 10.90 -15.43
N VAL A 101 16.10 11.83 -15.31
CA VAL A 101 14.86 11.63 -14.60
C VAL A 101 13.82 11.09 -15.59
N ARG A 102 13.22 9.95 -15.25
CA ARG A 102 12.14 9.32 -16.03
C ARG A 102 10.82 9.51 -15.29
N ARG A 103 9.85 10.10 -15.96
CA ARG A 103 8.47 10.15 -15.46
C ARG A 103 7.76 8.83 -15.73
N ILE A 104 7.05 8.31 -14.74
CA ILE A 104 6.21 7.11 -14.86
C ILE A 104 4.83 7.57 -15.31
N SER A 105 4.48 7.28 -16.56
CA SER A 105 3.16 7.66 -17.10
C SER A 105 2.04 6.80 -16.51
N ALA A 106 0.80 7.30 -16.55
CA ALA A 106 -0.37 6.56 -16.08
C ALA A 106 -0.52 5.18 -16.75
N LYS A 107 -0.10 5.02 -18.01
CA LYS A 107 -0.12 3.73 -18.72
C LYS A 107 0.90 2.72 -18.16
N LYS A 108 1.93 3.19 -17.46
CA LYS A 108 3.01 2.38 -16.87
C LYS A 108 2.85 2.14 -15.38
N LYS A 109 1.73 2.56 -14.78
CA LYS A 109 1.47 2.31 -13.35
C LYS A 109 1.43 0.83 -13.00
N GLY A 110 1.02 -0.03 -13.92
CA GLY A 110 1.03 -1.49 -13.76
C GLY A 110 2.40 -2.14 -13.93
N ASP A 111 3.42 -1.40 -14.41
CA ASP A 111 4.77 -1.95 -14.56
C ASP A 111 5.36 -2.25 -13.17
N SER A 112 6.23 -3.26 -13.13
CA SER A 112 6.94 -3.68 -11.90
C SER A 112 7.84 -2.56 -11.36
N PHE A 113 7.78 -2.33 -10.05
CA PHE A 113 8.71 -1.45 -9.35
C PHE A 113 10.04 -2.16 -9.12
N MET A 114 11.08 -1.77 -9.84
CA MET A 114 12.46 -2.30 -9.70
C MET A 114 12.58 -3.83 -9.74
N GLY A 115 11.75 -4.46 -10.57
CA GLY A 115 11.74 -5.92 -10.72
C GLY A 115 10.98 -6.67 -9.62
N SER A 116 10.42 -5.98 -8.63
CA SER A 116 9.59 -6.59 -7.58
C SER A 116 8.20 -6.98 -8.10
N ASP A 117 7.44 -7.69 -7.27
CA ASP A 117 6.04 -8.02 -7.55
C ASP A 117 5.07 -6.89 -7.21
N LEU A 118 5.58 -5.80 -6.65
CA LEU A 118 4.82 -4.56 -6.56
C LEU A 118 4.89 -3.80 -7.89
N SER A 119 3.77 -3.26 -8.30
CA SER A 119 3.69 -2.29 -9.40
C SER A 119 3.85 -0.86 -8.86
N PHE A 120 4.07 0.11 -9.74
CA PHE A 120 4.01 1.52 -9.33
C PHE A 120 2.63 1.89 -8.77
N GLU A 121 1.55 1.24 -9.23
CA GLU A 121 0.21 1.42 -8.70
C GLU A 121 0.10 0.96 -7.24
N ASP A 122 0.77 -0.13 -6.86
CA ASP A 122 0.78 -0.66 -5.49
C ASP A 122 1.47 0.29 -4.48
N LEU A 123 2.26 1.24 -4.95
CA LEU A 123 2.90 2.26 -4.10
C LEU A 123 2.00 3.46 -3.80
N SER A 124 0.87 3.59 -4.51
CA SER A 124 -0.10 4.69 -4.34
C SER A 124 -1.20 4.34 -3.35
N ASN A 125 -1.71 5.37 -2.67
CA ASN A 125 -2.93 5.22 -1.91
C ASN A 125 -4.12 5.01 -2.85
N ARG A 126 -5.02 4.13 -2.46
CA ARG A 126 -6.24 3.88 -3.22
C ARG A 126 -7.28 4.95 -2.87
N ASN A 127 -7.59 5.84 -3.82
CA ASN A 127 -8.62 6.86 -3.62
C ASN A 127 -10.01 6.20 -3.50
N VAL A 128 -10.67 6.42 -2.35
CA VAL A 128 -11.99 5.81 -2.03
C VAL A 128 -13.02 6.11 -3.12
N ASN A 129 -13.07 7.33 -3.63
CA ASN A 129 -14.05 7.76 -4.63
C ASN A 129 -13.85 7.12 -6.02
N ASN A 130 -12.69 6.51 -6.25
CA ASN A 130 -12.32 5.91 -7.53
C ASN A 130 -12.62 4.41 -7.60
N ASN A 131 -13.27 3.84 -6.58
CA ASN A 131 -13.59 2.42 -6.51
C ASN A 131 -15.05 2.20 -6.12
N ASN A 132 -15.56 1.01 -6.43
CA ASN A 132 -16.79 0.46 -5.88
C ASN A 132 -16.40 -0.56 -4.82
N TYR A 133 -17.17 -0.63 -3.72
CA TYR A 133 -16.89 -1.48 -2.58
C TYR A 133 -18.12 -2.33 -2.27
N THR A 134 -17.91 -3.64 -2.16
CA THR A 134 -18.91 -4.59 -1.69
C THR A 134 -18.36 -5.28 -0.45
N ARG A 135 -19.09 -5.23 0.68
CA ARG A 135 -18.76 -6.04 1.84
C ARG A 135 -19.18 -7.47 1.57
N LEU A 136 -18.26 -8.39 1.68
CA LEU A 136 -18.50 -9.83 1.66
C LEU A 136 -18.73 -10.32 3.09
N SER A 137 -18.98 -11.66 3.26
CA SER A 137 -19.04 -12.26 4.58
C SER A 137 -17.72 -12.06 5.33
N ASP A 138 -17.81 -11.73 6.61
CA ASP A 138 -16.64 -11.56 7.46
C ASP A 138 -15.90 -12.90 7.60
N GLU A 139 -14.58 -12.86 7.72
CA GLU A 139 -13.72 -14.02 7.86
C GLU A 139 -12.74 -13.86 9.02
N ILE A 140 -12.18 -14.98 9.48
CA ILE A 140 -11.10 -15.00 10.47
C ILE A 140 -9.78 -15.23 9.75
N VAL A 141 -8.81 -14.33 9.93
CA VAL A 141 -7.44 -14.44 9.41
C VAL A 141 -6.48 -14.40 10.59
N ASP A 142 -5.65 -15.43 10.75
CA ASP A 142 -4.69 -15.54 11.87
C ASP A 142 -5.31 -15.29 13.25
N ASN A 143 -6.52 -15.86 13.51
CA ASN A 143 -7.35 -15.68 14.71
C ASN A 143 -7.84 -14.23 14.93
N LEU A 144 -7.86 -13.39 13.91
CA LEU A 144 -8.37 -12.02 13.95
C LEU A 144 -9.63 -11.88 13.10
N ASP A 145 -10.68 -11.28 13.68
CA ASP A 145 -11.92 -10.97 12.97
C ASP A 145 -11.68 -9.91 11.91
N CYS A 146 -12.05 -10.20 10.67
CA CYS A 146 -11.83 -9.34 9.52
C CYS A 146 -13.13 -8.98 8.81
N TYR A 147 -13.25 -7.72 8.41
CA TYR A 147 -14.09 -7.34 7.29
C TYR A 147 -13.44 -7.84 6.00
N VAL A 148 -14.27 -8.35 5.08
CA VAL A 148 -13.82 -8.73 3.74
C VAL A 148 -14.45 -7.81 2.72
N LEU A 149 -13.62 -7.09 1.95
CA LEU A 149 -14.07 -6.17 0.92
C LEU A 149 -13.68 -6.64 -0.47
N GLU A 150 -14.66 -6.73 -1.35
CA GLU A 150 -14.39 -6.70 -2.79
C GLU A 150 -14.29 -5.24 -3.24
N ILE A 151 -13.21 -4.91 -3.94
CA ILE A 151 -12.90 -3.55 -4.40
C ILE A 151 -12.73 -3.59 -5.91
N ILE A 152 -13.62 -2.91 -6.63
CA ILE A 152 -13.58 -2.85 -8.11
C ILE A 152 -13.24 -1.43 -8.54
N PRO A 153 -12.07 -1.21 -9.19
CA PRO A 153 -11.69 0.10 -9.68
C PRO A 153 -12.66 0.62 -10.75
N LYS A 154 -13.12 1.87 -10.61
CA LYS A 154 -13.90 2.56 -11.64
C LYS A 154 -13.00 2.90 -12.85
N LYS A 155 -13.57 3.07 -14.04
CA LYS A 155 -12.82 3.43 -15.27
C LYS A 155 -11.89 4.63 -15.08
N LYS A 156 -12.32 5.64 -14.30
CA LYS A 156 -11.52 6.85 -14.01
C LYS A 156 -10.24 6.57 -13.19
N ALA A 157 -10.18 5.47 -12.43
CA ALA A 157 -8.99 5.07 -11.67
C ALA A 157 -7.83 4.66 -12.59
N LYS A 158 -8.12 4.24 -13.82
CA LYS A 158 -7.14 3.72 -14.80
C LYS A 158 -6.24 2.64 -14.17
N SER A 159 -6.82 1.81 -13.29
CA SER A 159 -6.13 0.72 -12.63
C SER A 159 -5.66 -0.34 -13.62
N SER A 160 -4.53 -0.98 -13.33
CA SER A 160 -4.06 -2.18 -14.02
C SER A 160 -4.81 -3.43 -13.59
N TYR A 161 -5.41 -3.40 -12.39
CA TYR A 161 -6.19 -4.50 -11.82
C TYR A 161 -7.66 -4.48 -12.23
N GLY A 162 -8.28 -5.66 -12.24
CA GLY A 162 -9.73 -5.83 -12.41
C GLY A 162 -10.48 -5.69 -11.09
N LYS A 163 -9.94 -6.30 -10.02
CA LYS A 163 -10.48 -6.17 -8.66
C LYS A 163 -9.45 -6.55 -7.60
N HIS A 164 -9.80 -6.26 -6.34
CA HIS A 164 -9.09 -6.76 -5.17
C HIS A 164 -10.09 -7.36 -4.18
N ILE A 165 -9.65 -8.38 -3.43
CA ILE A 165 -10.31 -8.84 -2.21
C ILE A 165 -9.36 -8.53 -1.07
N SER A 166 -9.85 -7.79 -0.07
CA SER A 166 -9.05 -7.27 1.04
C SER A 166 -9.62 -7.72 2.37
N TRP A 167 -8.80 -8.28 3.26
CA TRP A 167 -9.13 -8.68 4.62
C TRP A 167 -8.60 -7.63 5.59
N ILE A 168 -9.50 -6.98 6.30
CA ILE A 168 -9.21 -5.83 7.16
C ILE A 168 -9.61 -6.19 8.59
N GLU A 169 -8.66 -6.21 9.51
CA GLU A 169 -8.92 -6.47 10.91
C GLU A 169 -9.92 -5.45 11.47
N LYS A 170 -11.00 -5.92 12.10
CA LYS A 170 -12.07 -5.06 12.61
C LYS A 170 -11.60 -4.11 13.72
N LYS A 171 -10.73 -4.59 14.60
CA LYS A 171 -10.28 -3.85 15.80
C LYS A 171 -9.32 -2.70 15.45
N THR A 172 -8.38 -2.94 14.57
CA THR A 172 -7.29 -1.99 14.27
C THR A 172 -7.41 -1.33 12.92
N LEU A 173 -8.32 -1.81 12.06
CA LEU A 173 -8.42 -1.43 10.65
C LEU A 173 -7.09 -1.64 9.89
N ASN A 174 -6.31 -2.65 10.28
CA ASN A 174 -5.14 -3.06 9.52
C ASN A 174 -5.55 -3.95 8.35
N LEU A 175 -5.03 -3.67 7.17
CA LEU A 175 -5.13 -4.58 6.04
C LEU A 175 -4.19 -5.76 6.29
N LEU A 176 -4.72 -6.95 6.55
CA LEU A 176 -3.89 -8.14 6.84
C LEU A 176 -3.50 -8.90 5.57
N LYS A 177 -4.45 -9.01 4.63
CA LYS A 177 -4.26 -9.77 3.39
C LYS A 177 -4.99 -9.08 2.24
N GLU A 178 -4.44 -9.18 1.05
CA GLU A 178 -5.11 -8.75 -0.18
C GLU A 178 -4.79 -9.69 -1.34
N SER A 179 -5.82 -10.14 -2.06
CA SER A 179 -5.69 -10.81 -3.35
C SER A 179 -6.02 -9.82 -4.46
N SER A 180 -5.11 -9.64 -5.41
CA SER A 180 -5.28 -8.75 -6.56
C SER A 180 -5.49 -9.56 -7.83
N TYR A 181 -6.50 -9.19 -8.60
CA TYR A 181 -6.92 -9.89 -9.81
C TYR A 181 -6.62 -9.03 -11.04
N ASN A 182 -6.19 -9.66 -12.11
CA ASN A 182 -6.03 -9.01 -13.40
C ASN A 182 -7.41 -8.68 -14.03
N LYS A 183 -7.40 -7.99 -15.17
CA LYS A 183 -8.64 -7.61 -15.87
C LYS A 183 -9.40 -8.79 -16.50
N ARG A 184 -8.80 -9.99 -16.56
CA ARG A 184 -9.45 -11.21 -17.01
C ARG A 184 -10.14 -11.97 -15.88
N GLY A 185 -9.91 -11.54 -14.63
CA GLY A 185 -10.48 -12.17 -13.43
C GLY A 185 -9.59 -13.23 -12.79
N ASP A 186 -8.36 -13.43 -13.29
CA ASP A 186 -7.41 -14.38 -12.68
C ASP A 186 -6.70 -13.74 -11.50
N ILE A 187 -6.41 -14.50 -10.44
CA ILE A 187 -5.56 -14.04 -9.34
C ILE A 187 -4.14 -13.80 -9.88
N GLU A 188 -3.67 -12.57 -9.75
CA GLU A 188 -2.32 -12.18 -10.15
C GLU A 188 -1.35 -12.21 -8.98
N LYS A 189 -1.77 -11.66 -7.82
CA LYS A 189 -0.92 -11.52 -6.63
C LYS A 189 -1.69 -11.76 -5.35
N ASN A 190 -1.03 -12.41 -4.40
CA ASN A 190 -1.42 -12.43 -3.00
C ASN A 190 -0.44 -11.59 -2.19
N LYS A 191 -0.97 -10.76 -1.30
CA LYS A 191 -0.20 -9.87 -0.43
C LYS A 191 -0.58 -10.12 1.02
N VAL A 192 0.43 -10.15 1.90
CA VAL A 192 0.26 -10.27 3.35
C VAL A 192 0.99 -9.12 4.02
N PHE A 193 0.37 -8.51 5.02
CA PHE A 193 0.86 -7.32 5.68
C PHE A 193 1.00 -7.57 7.18
N GLN A 194 2.13 -7.18 7.74
CA GLN A 194 2.38 -7.26 9.17
C GLN A 194 2.71 -5.87 9.71
N TYR A 195 2.19 -5.57 10.89
CA TYR A 195 2.33 -4.26 11.52
C TYR A 195 3.06 -4.37 12.85
N GLU A 196 3.70 -3.28 13.25
CA GLU A 196 4.17 -3.09 14.61
C GLU A 196 3.53 -1.83 15.20
N HIS A 197 3.38 -1.80 16.51
CA HIS A 197 2.81 -0.68 17.22
C HIS A 197 3.93 0.26 17.65
N ILE A 198 3.91 1.50 17.13
CA ILE A 198 4.87 2.55 17.50
C ILE A 198 4.07 3.76 17.97
N LYS A 199 4.21 4.15 19.24
CA LYS A 199 3.39 5.17 19.91
C LYS A 199 1.90 4.80 19.80
N SER A 200 1.08 5.65 19.17
CA SER A 200 -0.35 5.44 18.95
C SER A 200 -0.69 4.86 17.57
N TYR A 201 0.31 4.46 16.78
CA TYR A 201 0.10 4.05 15.39
C TYR A 201 0.45 2.58 15.17
N HIS A 202 -0.32 1.93 14.29
CA HIS A 202 0.08 0.66 13.67
C HIS A 202 0.82 0.97 12.37
N VAL A 203 2.14 0.71 12.38
CA VAL A 203 3.03 1.01 11.26
C VAL A 203 3.40 -0.28 10.56
N LEU A 204 3.45 -0.25 9.24
CA LEU A 204 3.80 -1.42 8.44
C LEU A 204 5.23 -1.89 8.75
N LYS A 205 5.36 -3.17 9.12
CA LYS A 205 6.63 -3.83 9.47
C LYS A 205 7.14 -4.70 8.36
N LYS A 206 6.23 -5.42 7.68
CA LYS A 206 6.58 -6.36 6.64
C LYS A 206 5.45 -6.45 5.61
N VAL A 207 5.82 -6.61 4.34
CA VAL A 207 4.93 -6.95 3.23
C VAL A 207 5.50 -8.15 2.52
N SER A 208 4.70 -9.19 2.35
CA SER A 208 5.03 -10.34 1.49
C SER A 208 4.10 -10.35 0.31
N VAL A 209 4.64 -10.44 -0.89
CA VAL A 209 3.89 -10.50 -2.16
C VAL A 209 4.28 -11.75 -2.90
N GLU A 210 3.30 -12.57 -3.23
CA GLU A 210 3.45 -13.72 -4.11
C GLU A 210 2.77 -13.41 -5.45
N ASN A 211 3.52 -13.45 -6.53
CA ASN A 211 2.99 -13.35 -7.88
C ASN A 211 2.72 -14.74 -8.43
N ILE A 212 1.42 -15.11 -8.48
CA ILE A 212 0.98 -16.45 -8.85
C ILE A 212 1.32 -16.76 -10.32
N THR A 213 1.14 -15.77 -11.20
CA THR A 213 1.35 -15.97 -12.65
C THR A 213 2.83 -16.08 -13.01
N LYS A 214 3.69 -15.32 -12.33
CA LYS A 214 5.14 -15.29 -12.58
C LYS A 214 5.92 -16.30 -11.75
N LYS A 215 5.27 -16.95 -10.75
CA LYS A 215 5.93 -17.80 -9.75
C LYS A 215 7.14 -17.09 -9.14
N HIS A 216 6.93 -15.85 -8.74
CA HIS A 216 7.93 -14.95 -8.18
C HIS A 216 7.40 -14.38 -6.87
N SER A 217 8.28 -14.07 -5.94
CA SER A 217 7.87 -13.46 -4.68
C SER A 217 8.77 -12.28 -4.30
N THR A 218 8.17 -11.34 -3.60
CA THR A 218 8.86 -10.19 -3.03
C THR A 218 8.54 -10.09 -1.54
N GLU A 219 9.59 -10.02 -0.72
CA GLU A 219 9.48 -9.73 0.69
C GLU A 219 10.07 -8.36 0.99
N ILE A 220 9.33 -7.50 1.69
CA ILE A 220 9.77 -6.17 2.09
C ILE A 220 9.70 -6.08 3.61
N THR A 221 10.82 -5.72 4.25
CA THR A 221 10.90 -5.49 5.69
C THR A 221 11.34 -4.05 5.94
N PHE A 222 10.67 -3.40 6.89
CA PHE A 222 10.98 -2.04 7.32
C PHE A 222 11.67 -2.08 8.68
N SER A 223 12.80 -1.39 8.80
CA SER A 223 13.57 -1.24 10.05
C SER A 223 13.93 0.22 10.29
N ASP A 224 14.46 0.52 11.47
CA ASP A 224 14.84 1.88 11.87
C ASP A 224 13.72 2.90 11.65
N ILE A 225 12.49 2.48 11.95
CA ILE A 225 11.30 3.28 11.70
C ILE A 225 11.28 4.49 12.66
N LYS A 226 11.26 5.68 12.08
CA LYS A 226 11.14 6.96 12.79
C LYS A 226 9.89 7.66 12.30
N ILE A 227 9.04 8.08 13.22
CA ILE A 227 7.77 8.76 12.93
C ILE A 227 7.73 10.14 13.57
N ASP A 228 7.02 11.09 12.95
CA ASP A 228 6.76 12.43 13.46
C ASP A 228 8.05 13.17 13.83
N ARG A 229 9.03 13.19 12.91
CA ARG A 229 10.33 13.87 13.07
C ARG A 229 10.38 15.24 12.39
N GLY A 230 9.28 15.68 11.80
CA GLY A 230 9.20 17.00 11.15
C GLY A 230 9.88 17.01 9.78
N LEU A 231 9.66 15.96 8.97
CA LEU A 231 10.15 15.98 7.59
C LEU A 231 9.52 17.16 6.83
N ARG A 232 10.38 17.92 6.16
CA ARG A 232 9.97 19.10 5.42
C ARG A 232 9.38 18.72 4.07
N ASP A 233 8.38 19.46 3.63
CA ASP A 233 7.68 19.22 2.35
C ASP A 233 8.62 19.39 1.14
N ASP A 234 9.58 20.32 1.19
CA ASP A 234 10.54 20.60 0.13
C ASP A 234 11.50 19.42 -0.16
N LEU A 235 11.56 18.42 0.74
CA LEU A 235 12.29 17.17 0.50
C LEU A 235 11.70 16.42 -0.71
N PHE A 236 10.38 16.45 -0.86
CA PHE A 236 9.64 15.68 -1.87
C PHE A 236 9.54 16.45 -3.20
N HIS A 237 10.66 16.92 -3.67
CA HIS A 237 10.79 17.65 -4.93
C HIS A 237 11.80 16.95 -5.86
N GLU A 238 11.58 16.99 -7.18
CA GLU A 238 12.42 16.35 -8.21
C GLU A 238 13.91 16.67 -8.06
N LYS A 239 14.27 17.92 -7.69
CA LYS A 239 15.66 18.32 -7.48
C LYS A 239 16.42 17.45 -6.48
N ASN A 240 15.70 16.83 -5.52
CA ASN A 240 16.29 16.00 -4.48
C ASN A 240 16.47 14.53 -4.91
N LEU A 241 15.91 14.10 -6.04
CA LEU A 241 16.14 12.76 -6.58
C LEU A 241 17.62 12.44 -6.81
N LYS A 242 18.41 13.44 -7.20
CA LYS A 242 19.85 13.27 -7.49
C LYS A 242 20.72 13.26 -6.23
N ARG A 243 20.14 13.53 -5.05
CA ARG A 243 20.87 13.64 -3.79
C ARG A 243 20.62 12.42 -2.95
N LEU A 244 21.69 11.73 -2.54
CA LEU A 244 21.56 10.69 -1.53
C LEU A 244 21.13 11.32 -0.19
N PRO A 245 20.26 10.65 0.58
CA PRO A 245 19.89 11.12 1.91
C PRO A 245 21.14 11.11 2.81
N LYS A 246 21.26 12.17 3.61
CA LYS A 246 22.22 12.21 4.72
C LYS A 246 21.69 11.43 5.89
#